data_2109658c0b8d254abeec7775415c2e65
#
_entry.id   2109658c0b8d254abeec7775415c2e65
#
_cell.length_a   1.000
_cell.length_b   1.000
_cell.length_c   1.000
_cell.angle_alpha   90.00
_cell.angle_beta   90.00
_cell.angle_gamma   90.00
#
_symmetry.space_group_name_H-M   'P 1'
#
loop_
_entity.id
_entity.type
_entity.pdbx_description
1 polymer ?
#
loop_
_entity_poly.entity_id
_entity_poly.type
_entity_poly.pdbx_seq_one_letter_code
_entity_poly.pdbx_strand_id
1 'polypeptide(L)'
;MIKHRTLIWLAAVTLVSAGFDVPAAAQPDAAPKQPQAAMVAAPANTDTTLPPVGEVIDRYVREALSSNLALHEDSLQVAQNMAALDEARAHFLPTVSFDARYTRAEGGRQVDIPVGSLVNPIYSTLNQLLSAQRRPAPFGTVPDQTILFQREREQDTRFAVRQALFAPAIPAAVRAQRAQLEASQFNHVAVARRLKRDVTVAYLNWLKATRTIDIVRASLEELNENVRVNESLFNNGKTTHDQVSRAHAEQLDVQQQLRDAQNGESQARSYVNFLLNRSLDQPLEAAEVEQEIRQRGHDLAQLRAAALRDRPEIAQLDRSIAAAQSQIQVARASRLPTLSLGVDAGINDETYDFGRGSNFGMVSLLLHWQFFDGGATRAQEDGARAAARRVATQRDEVAQQIQLEVEQALDQLETSADSIATAAARVEAANDSFRIASRKRDEGVINQVEFIDARSALTGAEMNLNVTRFDLLSRQAELDYATAAGVVPIEAGVAGVEHSSNH
;
A
#
# COMPACT_ATOMS: atom_id res chain seq x y z
N MET A 1 -4.68 -49.19 19.16
CA MET A 1 -5.35 -48.97 20.46
C MET A 1 -4.38 -48.35 21.42
N ILE A 2 -4.34 -47.01 21.52
CA ILE A 2 -3.79 -46.28 22.70
C ILE A 2 -4.35 -44.87 22.58
N LYS A 3 -4.93 -44.40 23.69
CA LYS A 3 -5.79 -43.22 23.84
C LYS A 3 -4.97 -41.92 23.96
N HIS A 4 -5.44 -40.85 23.28
CA HIS A 4 -5.09 -39.46 23.49
C HIS A 4 -5.48 -38.96 24.90
N ARG A 5 -4.61 -38.16 25.54
CA ARG A 5 -4.96 -37.24 26.63
C ARG A 5 -4.30 -35.90 26.36
N THR A 6 -5.10 -34.97 25.92
CA THR A 6 -4.84 -33.54 25.83
C THR A 6 -4.90 -32.92 27.23
N LEU A 7 -3.83 -32.22 27.64
CA LEU A 7 -3.84 -31.33 28.81
C LEU A 7 -3.93 -29.89 28.35
N ILE A 8 -5.06 -29.26 28.70
CA ILE A 8 -5.33 -27.83 28.53
C ILE A 8 -4.79 -27.11 29.75
N TRP A 9 -3.91 -26.13 29.56
CA TRP A 9 -3.53 -25.16 30.60
C TRP A 9 -4.38 -23.90 30.43
N LEU A 10 -5.23 -23.64 31.47
CA LEU A 10 -5.99 -22.41 31.64
C LEU A 10 -5.09 -21.37 32.33
N ALA A 11 -4.84 -20.25 31.67
CA ALA A 11 -4.25 -19.07 32.31
C ALA A 11 -5.38 -18.16 32.79
N ALA A 12 -5.48 -17.95 34.09
CA ALA A 12 -6.41 -17.03 34.72
C ALA A 12 -5.91 -15.58 34.58
N VAL A 13 -6.69 -14.75 33.91
CA VAL A 13 -6.50 -13.28 33.88
C VAL A 13 -7.40 -12.69 34.96
N THR A 14 -6.80 -12.09 35.97
CA THR A 14 -7.48 -11.33 37.03
C THR A 14 -7.90 -9.95 36.47
N LEU A 15 -9.20 -9.73 36.40
CA LEU A 15 -9.80 -8.41 36.14
C LEU A 15 -9.74 -7.55 37.40
N VAL A 16 -9.09 -6.41 37.33
CA VAL A 16 -9.20 -5.31 38.30
C VAL A 16 -10.36 -4.42 37.88
N SER A 17 -11.44 -4.43 38.64
CA SER A 17 -12.57 -3.54 38.50
C SER A 17 -12.31 -2.21 39.20
N ALA A 18 -12.12 -1.13 38.43
CA ALA A 18 -12.19 0.23 38.96
C ALA A 18 -13.64 0.74 38.78
N GLY A 19 -14.29 1.04 39.89
CA GLY A 19 -15.62 1.60 39.93
C GLY A 19 -15.66 3.06 39.48
N PHE A 20 -16.63 3.39 38.64
CA PHE A 20 -17.01 4.77 38.36
C PHE A 20 -18.39 5.03 38.97
N ASP A 21 -18.43 5.99 39.89
CA ASP A 21 -19.65 6.56 40.48
C ASP A 21 -20.46 7.30 39.42
N VAL A 22 -21.77 7.00 39.39
CA VAL A 22 -22.76 7.72 38.59
C VAL A 22 -23.51 8.69 39.56
N PRO A 23 -23.53 9.99 39.31
CA PRO A 23 -24.44 10.87 40.01
C PRO A 23 -25.84 10.89 39.36
N ALA A 24 -26.86 10.88 40.24
CA ALA A 24 -28.24 10.73 39.98
C ALA A 24 -28.92 11.88 39.22
N ALA A 25 -30.03 11.50 38.62
CA ALA A 25 -31.00 12.28 37.87
C ALA A 25 -31.58 13.53 38.56
N ALA A 26 -31.81 14.58 37.76
CA ALA A 26 -32.79 15.61 38.02
C ALA A 26 -33.68 15.78 36.77
N GLN A 27 -34.97 15.54 36.92
CA GLN A 27 -36.09 15.89 36.04
C GLN A 27 -36.87 17.06 36.68
N PRO A 28 -37.91 17.57 36.02
CA PRO A 28 -38.05 18.30 34.74
C PRO A 28 -38.76 19.67 34.97
N ASP A 29 -38.79 20.49 33.95
CA ASP A 29 -39.98 21.30 33.55
C ASP A 29 -39.58 22.48 32.68
N ALA A 30 -40.07 22.50 31.47
CA ALA A 30 -40.54 23.71 30.78
C ALA A 30 -41.17 23.34 29.41
N ALA A 31 -42.39 23.76 29.21
CA ALA A 31 -43.24 23.57 28.04
C ALA A 31 -42.64 24.14 26.73
N PRO A 32 -43.06 23.63 25.56
CA PRO A 32 -42.50 24.03 24.28
C PRO A 32 -43.05 25.40 23.84
N LYS A 33 -42.13 26.33 23.57
CA LYS A 33 -42.43 27.54 22.79
C LYS A 33 -42.54 27.17 21.32
N GLN A 34 -43.68 27.52 20.71
CA GLN A 34 -43.95 27.43 19.29
C GLN A 34 -42.85 28.19 18.46
N PRO A 35 -42.32 27.62 17.40
CA PRO A 35 -41.44 28.37 16.49
C PRO A 35 -42.27 29.35 15.68
N GLN A 36 -41.95 30.63 15.76
CA GLN A 36 -42.38 31.65 14.81
C GLN A 36 -41.88 31.27 13.40
N ALA A 37 -42.82 31.28 12.46
CA ALA A 37 -42.53 31.09 11.03
C ALA A 37 -41.51 32.15 10.58
N ALA A 38 -40.25 31.73 10.38
CA ALA A 38 -39.29 32.51 9.66
C ALA A 38 -39.74 32.56 8.17
N MET A 39 -40.01 33.76 7.71
CA MET A 39 -40.30 34.10 6.32
C MET A 39 -39.13 33.58 5.47
N VAL A 40 -39.39 32.54 4.66
CA VAL A 40 -38.43 32.01 3.68
C VAL A 40 -38.14 33.13 2.69
N ALA A 41 -36.97 33.74 2.79
CA ALA A 41 -36.46 34.60 1.73
C ALA A 41 -36.32 33.72 0.45
N ALA A 42 -36.90 34.21 -0.62
CA ALA A 42 -36.74 33.61 -1.94
C ALA A 42 -35.23 33.42 -2.25
N PRO A 43 -34.83 32.31 -2.86
CA PRO A 43 -33.42 32.13 -3.20
C PRO A 43 -33.04 33.22 -4.19
N ALA A 44 -32.05 34.03 -3.82
CA ALA A 44 -31.38 34.92 -4.76
C ALA A 44 -30.89 34.05 -5.92
N ASN A 45 -31.24 34.41 -7.13
CA ASN A 45 -30.65 33.89 -8.36
C ASN A 45 -29.13 34.19 -8.29
N THR A 46 -28.36 33.30 -7.70
CA THR A 46 -26.94 33.24 -7.96
C THR A 46 -26.79 32.62 -9.34
N ASP A 47 -26.38 33.43 -10.32
CA ASP A 47 -25.71 32.92 -11.52
C ASP A 47 -24.55 32.03 -11.05
N THR A 48 -24.84 30.76 -10.87
CA THR A 48 -23.83 29.79 -10.42
C THR A 48 -23.09 29.36 -11.68
N THR A 49 -22.13 30.19 -12.11
CA THR A 49 -21.16 29.74 -13.11
C THR A 49 -20.47 28.49 -12.53
N LEU A 50 -20.55 27.38 -13.26
CA LEU A 50 -19.89 26.13 -12.85
C LEU A 50 -18.38 26.40 -12.72
N PRO A 51 -17.72 25.81 -11.73
CA PRO A 51 -16.27 25.95 -11.59
C PRO A 51 -15.54 25.34 -12.79
N PRO A 52 -14.34 25.84 -13.16
CA PRO A 52 -13.51 25.25 -14.19
C PRO A 52 -13.16 23.77 -13.85
N VAL A 53 -13.15 22.91 -14.86
CA VAL A 53 -12.89 21.48 -14.68
C VAL A 53 -11.56 21.20 -13.99
N GLY A 54 -10.50 21.99 -14.27
CA GLY A 54 -9.19 21.85 -13.66
C GLY A 54 -9.21 22.07 -12.15
N GLU A 55 -9.98 23.04 -11.67
CA GLU A 55 -10.09 23.34 -10.23
C GLU A 55 -10.75 22.19 -9.45
N VAL A 56 -11.80 21.60 -10.01
CA VAL A 56 -12.49 20.45 -9.40
C VAL A 56 -11.59 19.23 -9.40
N ILE A 57 -10.89 18.97 -10.50
CA ILE A 57 -9.91 17.87 -10.59
C ILE A 57 -8.82 18.04 -9.54
N ASP A 58 -8.23 19.22 -9.41
CA ASP A 58 -7.17 19.47 -8.42
C ASP A 58 -7.66 19.29 -6.97
N ARG A 59 -8.92 19.59 -6.70
CA ARG A 59 -9.53 19.35 -5.40
C ARG A 59 -9.72 17.86 -5.14
N TYR A 60 -10.26 17.12 -6.09
CA TYR A 60 -10.44 15.67 -5.96
C TYR A 60 -9.11 14.91 -5.91
N VAL A 61 -8.11 15.35 -6.65
CA VAL A 61 -6.74 14.80 -6.57
C VAL A 61 -6.16 15.01 -5.17
N ARG A 62 -6.25 16.22 -4.60
CA ARG A 62 -5.77 16.47 -3.23
C ARG A 62 -6.50 15.60 -2.20
N GLU A 63 -7.79 15.43 -2.35
CA GLU A 63 -8.57 14.55 -1.48
C GLU A 63 -8.16 13.08 -1.63
N ALA A 64 -8.04 12.58 -2.87
CA ALA A 64 -7.59 11.22 -3.13
C ALA A 64 -6.20 10.96 -2.53
N LEU A 65 -5.26 11.89 -2.68
CA LEU A 65 -3.92 11.77 -2.10
C LEU A 65 -3.93 11.67 -0.57
N SER A 66 -4.95 12.21 0.10
CA SER A 66 -5.08 12.15 1.56
C SER A 66 -5.91 10.97 2.07
N SER A 67 -6.82 10.41 1.26
CA SER A 67 -7.82 9.45 1.71
C SER A 67 -7.75 8.07 1.06
N ASN A 68 -7.05 7.94 -0.09
CA ASN A 68 -7.03 6.71 -0.87
C ASN A 68 -6.33 5.57 -0.12
N LEU A 69 -7.01 4.42 0.00
CA LEU A 69 -6.52 3.28 0.77
C LEU A 69 -5.30 2.61 0.15
N ALA A 70 -5.20 2.53 -1.18
CA ALA A 70 -4.04 1.94 -1.85
C ALA A 70 -2.78 2.81 -1.66
N LEU A 71 -2.91 4.14 -1.67
CA LEU A 71 -1.81 5.03 -1.36
C LEU A 71 -1.41 4.95 0.12
N HIS A 72 -2.38 4.79 1.02
CA HIS A 72 -2.12 4.57 2.45
C HIS A 72 -1.39 3.23 2.68
N GLU A 73 -1.81 2.14 2.03
CA GLU A 73 -1.11 0.85 2.06
C GLU A 73 0.36 1.00 1.64
N ASP A 74 0.63 1.72 0.56
CA ASP A 74 1.99 1.96 0.10
C ASP A 74 2.81 2.81 1.08
N SER A 75 2.19 3.77 1.79
CA SER A 75 2.85 4.54 2.86
C SER A 75 3.26 3.65 4.04
N LEU A 76 2.46 2.65 4.39
CA LEU A 76 2.81 1.64 5.40
C LEU A 76 3.96 0.75 4.95
N GLN A 77 4.09 0.46 3.64
CA GLN A 77 5.25 -0.23 3.09
C GLN A 77 6.54 0.60 3.25
N VAL A 78 6.47 1.92 3.08
CA VAL A 78 7.61 2.82 3.37
C VAL A 78 7.98 2.77 4.87
N ALA A 79 6.97 2.81 5.75
CA ALA A 79 7.18 2.71 7.21
C ALA A 79 7.81 1.36 7.60
N GLN A 80 7.39 0.25 6.97
CA GLN A 80 7.98 -1.07 7.17
C GLN A 80 9.46 -1.09 6.76
N ASN A 81 9.82 -0.49 5.62
CA ASN A 81 11.21 -0.41 5.17
C ASN A 81 12.05 0.52 6.07
N MET A 82 11.45 1.55 6.66
CA MET A 82 12.10 2.40 7.67
C MET A 82 12.45 1.59 8.92
N ALA A 83 11.49 0.82 9.45
CA ALA A 83 11.72 -0.07 10.59
C ALA A 83 12.80 -1.12 10.29
N ALA A 84 12.83 -1.69 9.08
CA ALA A 84 13.88 -2.63 8.66
C ALA A 84 15.27 -1.96 8.58
N LEU A 85 15.34 -0.69 8.22
CA LEU A 85 16.60 0.08 8.27
C LEU A 85 17.05 0.30 9.72
N ASP A 86 16.13 0.62 10.63
CA ASP A 86 16.44 0.82 12.04
C ASP A 86 16.85 -0.49 12.73
N GLU A 87 16.22 -1.62 12.38
CA GLU A 87 16.65 -2.95 12.77
C GLU A 87 18.09 -3.24 12.31
N ALA A 88 18.40 -2.96 11.03
CA ALA A 88 19.76 -3.14 10.52
C ALA A 88 20.78 -2.24 11.24
N ARG A 89 20.40 -1.03 11.64
CA ARG A 89 21.24 -0.13 12.45
C ARG A 89 21.42 -0.62 13.87
N ALA A 90 20.39 -1.24 14.46
CA ALA A 90 20.44 -1.77 15.81
C ALA A 90 21.52 -2.87 15.97
N HIS A 91 21.89 -3.57 14.89
CA HIS A 91 23.01 -4.53 14.93
C HIS A 91 24.39 -3.89 15.21
N PHE A 92 24.52 -2.57 15.13
CA PHE A 92 25.72 -1.87 15.64
C PHE A 92 25.74 -1.71 17.16
N LEU A 93 24.59 -1.85 17.83
CA LEU A 93 24.46 -1.64 19.27
C LEU A 93 24.68 -2.95 20.04
N PRO A 94 25.06 -2.89 21.34
CA PRO A 94 25.12 -4.07 22.16
C PRO A 94 23.74 -4.67 22.39
N THR A 95 23.67 -5.99 22.35
CA THR A 95 22.48 -6.74 22.79
C THR A 95 22.67 -7.18 24.22
N VAL A 96 21.62 -7.05 25.04
CA VAL A 96 21.59 -7.52 26.42
C VAL A 96 20.52 -8.59 26.52
N SER A 97 20.92 -9.79 27.00
CA SER A 97 19.99 -10.89 27.28
C SER A 97 20.07 -11.32 28.74
N PHE A 98 18.97 -11.83 29.23
CA PHE A 98 18.87 -12.50 30.51
C PHE A 98 18.51 -13.96 30.25
N ASP A 99 19.39 -14.87 30.64
CA ASP A 99 19.23 -16.31 30.49
C ASP A 99 19.13 -16.96 31.87
N ALA A 100 18.07 -17.71 32.12
CA ALA A 100 17.88 -18.49 33.33
C ALA A 100 17.61 -19.95 32.96
N ARG A 101 18.46 -20.86 33.40
CA ARG A 101 18.35 -22.29 33.13
C ARG A 101 18.41 -23.07 34.41
N TYR A 102 17.45 -23.95 34.63
CA TYR A 102 17.50 -24.99 35.65
C TYR A 102 17.61 -26.35 34.98
N THR A 103 18.69 -27.07 35.31
CA THR A 103 18.92 -28.41 34.78
C THR A 103 18.84 -29.41 35.92
N ARG A 104 18.13 -30.52 35.70
CA ARG A 104 18.17 -31.70 36.54
C ARG A 104 18.69 -32.86 35.70
N ALA A 105 19.81 -33.42 36.10
CA ALA A 105 20.44 -34.55 35.43
C ALA A 105 20.43 -35.77 36.36
N GLU A 106 20.33 -36.96 35.78
CA GLU A 106 20.45 -38.22 36.47
C GLU A 106 21.47 -39.06 35.72
N GLY A 107 22.49 -39.58 36.45
CA GLY A 107 23.62 -40.28 35.86
C GLY A 107 24.65 -39.33 35.23
N GLY A 108 25.59 -39.87 34.45
CA GLY A 108 26.64 -39.13 33.76
C GLY A 108 28.02 -39.62 34.11
N ARG A 109 29.05 -38.96 33.58
CA ARG A 109 30.44 -39.31 33.81
C ARG A 109 30.87 -38.86 35.21
N GLN A 110 31.46 -39.80 35.98
CA GLN A 110 32.00 -39.52 37.29
C GLN A 110 33.48 -39.98 37.35
N VAL A 111 34.25 -39.39 38.27
CA VAL A 111 35.62 -39.79 38.64
C VAL A 111 35.64 -40.11 40.12
N ASP A 112 35.92 -41.34 40.42
CA ASP A 112 36.13 -41.80 41.81
C ASP A 112 37.60 -41.57 42.20
N ILE A 113 37.81 -40.75 43.21
CA ILE A 113 39.12 -40.49 43.78
C ILE A 113 39.21 -41.31 45.05
N PRO A 114 39.97 -42.40 45.03
CA PRO A 114 40.03 -43.34 46.16
C PRO A 114 40.89 -42.82 47.30
N VAL A 115 40.60 -41.61 47.81
CA VAL A 115 41.38 -40.97 48.89
C VAL A 115 41.36 -41.83 50.17
N GLY A 116 40.18 -42.36 50.48
CA GLY A 116 39.98 -43.19 51.67
C GLY A 116 40.75 -44.52 51.57
N SER A 117 40.65 -45.19 50.43
CA SER A 117 41.37 -46.47 50.21
C SER A 117 42.85 -46.28 50.15
N LEU A 118 43.40 -45.12 49.82
CA LEU A 118 44.83 -44.80 49.88
C LEU A 118 45.34 -44.45 51.30
N VAL A 119 44.53 -43.69 52.06
CA VAL A 119 44.94 -43.08 53.33
C VAL A 119 44.58 -43.95 54.57
N ASN A 120 43.38 -44.61 54.51
CA ASN A 120 42.88 -45.39 55.66
C ASN A 120 43.81 -46.55 56.11
N PRO A 121 44.52 -47.30 55.25
CA PRO A 121 45.46 -48.29 55.68
C PRO A 121 46.59 -47.68 56.48
N ILE A 122 47.10 -46.49 56.12
CA ILE A 122 48.13 -45.77 56.79
C ILE A 122 47.62 -45.28 58.17
N TYR A 123 46.42 -44.72 58.23
CA TYR A 123 45.82 -44.26 59.49
C TYR A 123 45.53 -45.43 60.44
N SER A 124 45.06 -46.55 59.90
CA SER A 124 44.82 -47.75 60.69
C SER A 124 46.15 -48.26 61.33
N THR A 125 47.27 -48.32 60.58
CA THR A 125 48.56 -48.71 61.04
C THR A 125 49.10 -47.72 62.13
N LEU A 126 48.98 -46.42 61.91
CA LEU A 126 49.35 -45.40 62.88
C LEU A 126 48.51 -45.47 64.16
N ASN A 127 47.19 -45.68 64.03
CA ASN A 127 46.31 -45.85 65.18
C ASN A 127 46.71 -47.12 66.02
N GLN A 128 47.07 -48.24 65.38
CA GLN A 128 47.52 -49.44 66.03
C GLN A 128 48.82 -49.20 66.80
N LEU A 129 49.81 -48.51 66.18
CA LEU A 129 51.05 -48.16 66.78
C LEU A 129 50.88 -47.21 68.00
N LEU A 130 50.01 -46.22 67.89
CA LEU A 130 49.67 -45.29 68.97
C LEU A 130 48.97 -46.03 70.14
N SER A 131 48.06 -46.92 69.84
CA SER A 131 47.33 -47.71 70.81
C SER A 131 48.28 -48.67 71.57
N ALA A 132 49.26 -49.29 70.89
CA ALA A 132 50.32 -50.14 71.52
C ALA A 132 51.18 -49.32 72.45
N GLN A 133 51.39 -48.04 72.27
CA GLN A 133 52.09 -47.10 73.13
C GLN A 133 51.21 -46.45 74.21
N ARG A 134 49.92 -46.88 74.32
CA ARG A 134 48.88 -46.30 75.21
C ARG A 134 48.64 -44.82 74.96
N ARG A 135 48.76 -44.36 73.70
CA ARG A 135 48.43 -43.00 73.25
C ARG A 135 47.07 -43.01 72.58
N PRO A 136 46.35 -41.87 72.62
CA PRO A 136 45.08 -41.74 71.85
C PRO A 136 45.27 -41.99 70.36
N ALA A 137 44.33 -42.68 69.73
CA ALA A 137 44.30 -42.93 68.27
C ALA A 137 43.38 -41.88 67.54
N PRO A 138 43.93 -40.73 67.10
CA PRO A 138 43.15 -39.61 66.67
C PRO A 138 42.70 -39.68 65.18
N PHE A 139 43.20 -40.65 64.40
CA PHE A 139 42.98 -40.69 63.00
C PHE A 139 41.64 -41.42 62.66
N GLY A 140 40.64 -40.68 62.21
CA GLY A 140 39.38 -41.21 61.71
C GLY A 140 39.49 -41.79 60.30
N THR A 141 38.45 -42.48 59.86
CA THR A 141 38.33 -42.95 58.46
C THR A 141 37.97 -41.80 57.50
N VAL A 142 38.73 -41.73 56.41
CA VAL A 142 38.46 -40.78 55.32
C VAL A 142 37.60 -41.49 54.25
N PRO A 143 36.46 -40.96 53.82
CA PRO A 143 35.70 -41.54 52.74
C PRO A 143 36.35 -41.32 51.37
N ASP A 144 36.11 -42.22 50.44
CA ASP A 144 36.44 -42.00 49.03
C ASP A 144 35.57 -40.84 48.49
N GLN A 145 36.09 -40.07 47.54
CA GLN A 145 35.37 -38.94 46.95
C GLN A 145 35.00 -39.26 45.52
N THR A 146 33.72 -39.11 45.19
CA THR A 146 33.22 -39.22 43.84
C THR A 146 32.92 -37.78 43.31
N ILE A 147 33.58 -37.39 42.24
CA ILE A 147 33.31 -36.11 41.57
C ILE A 147 32.45 -36.38 40.35
N LEU A 148 31.25 -35.85 40.39
CA LEU A 148 30.33 -35.86 39.25
C LEU A 148 30.70 -34.73 38.28
N PHE A 149 30.94 -35.06 37.00
CA PHE A 149 31.17 -34.04 35.95
C PHE A 149 29.88 -33.31 35.57
N GLN A 150 28.74 -33.95 35.76
CA GLN A 150 27.44 -33.36 35.55
C GLN A 150 26.73 -33.31 36.92
N ARG A 151 26.43 -32.12 37.37
CA ARG A 151 25.71 -31.91 38.64
C ARG A 151 24.27 -32.42 38.50
N GLU A 152 23.72 -33.04 39.54
CA GLU A 152 22.34 -33.49 39.57
C GLU A 152 21.35 -32.33 39.44
N ARG A 153 21.71 -31.18 39.96
CA ARG A 153 20.96 -29.94 39.88
C ARG A 153 21.93 -28.85 39.51
N GLU A 154 21.52 -28.04 38.51
CA GLU A 154 22.32 -26.90 38.09
C GLU A 154 21.41 -25.75 37.78
N GLN A 155 21.68 -24.61 38.35
CA GLN A 155 21.04 -23.32 38.07
C GLN A 155 22.09 -22.43 37.42
N ASP A 156 21.83 -22.02 36.19
CA ASP A 156 22.65 -21.08 35.43
C ASP A 156 21.78 -19.87 35.10
N THR A 157 22.02 -18.78 35.83
CA THR A 157 21.28 -17.53 35.63
C THR A 157 22.28 -16.41 35.39
N ARG A 158 22.18 -15.77 34.21
CA ARG A 158 23.16 -14.78 33.80
C ARG A 158 22.53 -13.66 32.95
N PHE A 159 23.14 -12.50 33.05
CA PHE A 159 23.03 -11.45 32.06
C PHE A 159 24.20 -11.61 31.08
N ALA A 160 23.87 -11.55 29.77
CA ALA A 160 24.85 -11.61 28.71
C ALA A 160 24.74 -10.34 27.85
N VAL A 161 25.88 -9.66 27.68
CA VAL A 161 26.00 -8.52 26.74
C VAL A 161 26.85 -8.97 25.56
N ARG A 162 26.38 -8.75 24.36
CA ARG A 162 27.13 -9.08 23.13
C ARG A 162 27.21 -7.82 22.25
N GLN A 163 28.43 -7.48 21.82
CA GLN A 163 28.71 -6.31 20.97
C GLN A 163 29.59 -6.72 19.81
N ALA A 164 29.13 -6.49 18.59
CA ALA A 164 29.95 -6.61 17.40
C ALA A 164 30.97 -5.43 17.38
N LEU A 165 32.28 -5.74 17.43
CA LEU A 165 33.34 -4.75 17.29
C LEU A 165 33.80 -4.60 15.84
N PHE A 166 33.82 -5.69 15.09
CA PHE A 166 34.13 -5.73 13.67
C PHE A 166 33.22 -6.78 12.99
N ALA A 167 32.27 -6.32 12.21
CA ALA A 167 31.34 -7.15 11.45
C ALA A 167 31.01 -6.47 10.10
N PRO A 168 31.82 -6.70 9.07
CA PRO A 168 31.70 -6.01 7.77
C PRO A 168 30.36 -6.19 7.07
N ALA A 169 29.58 -7.24 7.42
CA ALA A 169 28.24 -7.46 6.93
C ALA A 169 27.24 -6.37 7.39
N ILE A 170 27.39 -5.85 8.64
CA ILE A 170 26.43 -4.88 9.21
C ILE A 170 26.39 -3.57 8.39
N PRO A 171 27.50 -2.86 8.12
CA PRO A 171 27.43 -1.63 7.32
C PRO A 171 26.97 -1.89 5.88
N ALA A 172 27.22 -3.07 5.32
CA ALA A 172 26.72 -3.44 4.00
C ALA A 172 25.19 -3.67 4.02
N ALA A 173 24.66 -4.35 5.05
CA ALA A 173 23.24 -4.54 5.26
C ALA A 173 22.49 -3.21 5.46
N VAL A 174 23.07 -2.30 6.28
CA VAL A 174 22.48 -0.95 6.47
C VAL A 174 22.43 -0.17 5.16
N ARG A 175 23.46 -0.25 4.29
CA ARG A 175 23.39 0.37 2.96
C ARG A 175 22.32 -0.26 2.07
N ALA A 176 22.17 -1.58 2.13
CA ALA A 176 21.12 -2.28 1.37
C ALA A 176 19.73 -1.85 1.81
N GLN A 177 19.46 -1.80 3.12
CA GLN A 177 18.17 -1.38 3.67
C GLN A 177 17.87 0.09 3.41
N ARG A 178 18.89 0.97 3.47
CA ARG A 178 18.73 2.38 3.11
C ARG A 178 18.32 2.53 1.65
N ALA A 179 19.00 1.86 0.73
CA ALA A 179 18.66 1.91 -0.68
C ALA A 179 17.27 1.33 -0.96
N GLN A 180 16.85 0.28 -0.21
CA GLN A 180 15.52 -0.29 -0.29
C GLN A 180 14.43 0.68 0.21
N LEU A 181 14.70 1.41 1.30
CA LEU A 181 13.81 2.48 1.77
C LEU A 181 13.67 3.59 0.71
N GLU A 182 14.77 4.06 0.15
CA GLU A 182 14.74 5.08 -0.91
C GLU A 182 13.96 4.58 -2.13
N ALA A 183 14.11 3.30 -2.51
CA ALA A 183 13.33 2.70 -3.60
C ALA A 183 11.82 2.70 -3.29
N SER A 184 11.41 2.35 -2.06
CA SER A 184 10.00 2.38 -1.67
C SER A 184 9.43 3.81 -1.63
N GLN A 185 10.22 4.82 -1.27
CA GLN A 185 9.81 6.22 -1.34
C GLN A 185 9.53 6.66 -2.79
N PHE A 186 10.39 6.29 -3.75
CA PHE A 186 10.12 6.56 -5.16
C PHE A 186 8.93 5.79 -5.70
N ASN A 187 8.69 4.55 -5.24
CA ASN A 187 7.48 3.81 -5.56
C ASN A 187 6.22 4.55 -5.07
N HIS A 188 6.25 5.08 -3.85
CA HIS A 188 5.15 5.87 -3.30
C HIS A 188 4.82 7.09 -4.18
N VAL A 189 5.84 7.78 -4.69
CA VAL A 189 5.67 8.87 -5.67
C VAL A 189 5.02 8.36 -6.96
N ALA A 190 5.44 7.19 -7.46
CA ALA A 190 4.87 6.60 -8.68
C ALA A 190 3.38 6.24 -8.50
N VAL A 191 3.02 5.66 -7.35
CA VAL A 191 1.63 5.34 -6.98
C VAL A 191 0.78 6.62 -6.87
N ALA A 192 1.28 7.66 -6.22
CA ALA A 192 0.59 8.95 -6.11
C ALA A 192 0.35 9.61 -7.48
N ARG A 193 1.33 9.54 -8.39
CA ARG A 193 1.17 10.04 -9.76
C ARG A 193 0.14 9.25 -10.56
N ARG A 194 0.13 7.93 -10.42
CA ARG A 194 -0.88 7.07 -11.03
C ARG A 194 -2.27 7.42 -10.50
N LEU A 195 -2.42 7.59 -9.19
CA LEU A 195 -3.68 7.98 -8.57
C LEU A 195 -4.18 9.33 -9.10
N LYS A 196 -3.29 10.33 -9.26
CA LYS A 196 -3.65 11.62 -9.88
C LYS A 196 -4.24 11.43 -11.28
N ARG A 197 -3.59 10.64 -12.14
CA ARG A 197 -4.10 10.32 -13.48
C ARG A 197 -5.46 9.62 -13.40
N ASP A 198 -5.56 8.59 -12.55
CA ASP A 198 -6.78 7.77 -12.45
C ASP A 198 -7.98 8.58 -11.98
N VAL A 199 -7.81 9.47 -11.00
CA VAL A 199 -8.85 10.40 -10.52
C VAL A 199 -9.25 11.38 -11.63
N THR A 200 -8.27 11.93 -12.34
CA THR A 200 -8.53 12.86 -13.47
C THR A 200 -9.36 12.19 -14.55
N VAL A 201 -8.92 11.02 -15.02
CA VAL A 201 -9.63 10.28 -16.09
C VAL A 201 -10.99 9.78 -15.62
N ALA A 202 -11.11 9.31 -14.38
CA ALA A 202 -12.38 8.86 -13.81
C ALA A 202 -13.40 10.02 -13.74
N TYR A 203 -13.00 11.20 -13.27
CA TYR A 203 -13.85 12.36 -13.18
C TYR A 203 -14.29 12.85 -14.58
N LEU A 204 -13.39 12.90 -15.55
CA LEU A 204 -13.72 13.23 -16.94
C LEU A 204 -14.71 12.22 -17.55
N ASN A 205 -14.58 10.94 -17.25
CA ASN A 205 -15.52 9.91 -17.68
C ASN A 205 -16.89 10.08 -17.03
N TRP A 206 -16.96 10.50 -15.77
CA TRP A 206 -18.22 10.83 -15.13
C TRP A 206 -18.89 12.04 -15.79
N LEU A 207 -18.16 13.13 -16.07
CA LEU A 207 -18.68 14.29 -16.80
C LEU A 207 -19.19 13.91 -18.19
N LYS A 208 -18.44 13.06 -18.92
CA LYS A 208 -18.84 12.50 -20.21
C LYS A 208 -20.18 11.76 -20.11
N ALA A 209 -20.35 10.90 -19.10
CA ALA A 209 -21.57 10.14 -18.87
C ALA A 209 -22.75 11.04 -18.51
N THR A 210 -22.54 12.06 -17.68
CA THR A 210 -23.57 13.06 -17.34
C THR A 210 -24.03 13.80 -18.60
N ARG A 211 -23.10 14.24 -19.44
CA ARG A 211 -23.44 14.91 -20.70
C ARG A 211 -24.17 13.99 -21.68
N THR A 212 -23.83 12.70 -21.69
CA THR A 212 -24.55 11.69 -22.49
C THR A 212 -26.03 11.61 -22.09
N ILE A 213 -26.34 11.64 -20.79
CA ILE A 213 -27.72 11.68 -20.29
C ILE A 213 -28.46 12.90 -20.84
N ASP A 214 -27.84 14.07 -20.84
CA ASP A 214 -28.48 15.30 -21.35
C ASP A 214 -28.81 15.16 -22.84
N ILE A 215 -27.90 14.66 -23.66
CA ILE A 215 -28.11 14.44 -25.10
C ILE A 215 -29.25 13.44 -25.33
N VAL A 216 -29.25 12.30 -24.68
CA VAL A 216 -30.29 11.27 -24.84
C VAL A 216 -31.63 11.75 -24.32
N ARG A 217 -31.67 12.53 -23.22
CA ARG A 217 -32.90 13.13 -22.69
C ARG A 217 -33.53 14.12 -23.68
N ALA A 218 -32.70 15.00 -24.24
CA ALA A 218 -33.18 15.94 -25.29
C ALA A 218 -33.74 15.17 -26.49
N SER A 219 -33.08 14.08 -26.92
CA SER A 219 -33.60 13.23 -27.98
C SER A 219 -34.97 12.60 -27.63
N LEU A 220 -35.11 12.11 -26.38
CA LEU A 220 -36.36 11.52 -25.91
C LEU A 220 -37.52 12.54 -25.86
N GLU A 221 -37.23 13.77 -25.45
CA GLU A 221 -38.26 14.85 -25.45
C GLU A 221 -38.81 15.11 -26.85
N GLU A 222 -37.93 15.19 -27.85
CA GLU A 222 -38.31 15.34 -29.25
C GLU A 222 -39.16 14.15 -29.79
N LEU A 223 -38.78 12.93 -29.40
CA LEU A 223 -39.50 11.73 -29.81
C LEU A 223 -40.83 11.56 -29.08
N ASN A 224 -40.98 12.03 -27.85
CA ASN A 224 -42.25 12.09 -27.14
C ASN A 224 -43.23 13.01 -27.89
N GLU A 225 -42.77 14.19 -28.33
CA GLU A 225 -43.58 15.10 -29.12
C GLU A 225 -43.93 14.49 -30.50
N ASN A 226 -42.97 13.78 -31.11
CA ASN A 226 -43.21 13.08 -32.36
C ASN A 226 -44.30 11.99 -32.25
N VAL A 227 -44.32 11.22 -31.18
CA VAL A 227 -45.38 10.23 -30.89
C VAL A 227 -46.73 10.96 -30.76
N ARG A 228 -46.80 12.01 -29.94
CA ARG A 228 -48.03 12.78 -29.72
C ARG A 228 -48.62 13.33 -31.04
N VAL A 229 -47.77 13.85 -31.92
CA VAL A 229 -48.20 14.37 -33.23
C VAL A 229 -48.73 13.24 -34.12
N ASN A 230 -48.05 12.09 -34.19
CA ASN A 230 -48.47 10.95 -35.00
C ASN A 230 -49.80 10.35 -34.52
N GLU A 231 -50.01 10.23 -33.20
CA GLU A 231 -51.28 9.79 -32.62
C GLU A 231 -52.44 10.76 -32.99
N SER A 232 -52.19 12.08 -32.90
CA SER A 232 -53.17 13.08 -33.29
C SER A 232 -53.52 12.99 -34.80
N LEU A 233 -52.53 12.84 -35.66
CA LEU A 233 -52.72 12.66 -37.09
C LEU A 233 -53.52 11.38 -37.43
N PHE A 234 -53.22 10.26 -36.72
CA PHE A 234 -53.92 9.01 -36.88
C PHE A 234 -55.40 9.15 -36.47
N ASN A 235 -55.68 9.74 -35.31
CA ASN A 235 -57.03 9.97 -34.80
C ASN A 235 -57.88 10.87 -35.77
N ASN A 236 -57.20 11.72 -36.55
CA ASN A 236 -57.83 12.55 -37.57
C ASN A 236 -57.83 11.94 -39.01
N GLY A 237 -57.40 10.65 -39.11
CA GLY A 237 -57.39 9.94 -40.40
C GLY A 237 -56.30 10.41 -41.37
N LYS A 238 -55.31 11.17 -40.93
CA LYS A 238 -54.26 11.77 -41.77
C LYS A 238 -52.97 10.98 -41.88
N THR A 239 -52.81 9.90 -41.09
CA THR A 239 -51.68 8.99 -41.15
C THR A 239 -52.15 7.57 -40.87
N THR A 240 -51.26 6.59 -41.08
CA THR A 240 -51.52 5.16 -40.89
C THR A 240 -51.04 4.68 -39.54
N HIS A 241 -51.59 3.57 -39.04
CA HIS A 241 -51.23 3.00 -37.74
C HIS A 241 -49.75 2.57 -37.65
N ASP A 242 -49.14 2.15 -38.79
CA ASP A 242 -47.73 1.77 -38.85
C ASP A 242 -46.79 2.95 -38.54
N GLN A 243 -47.14 4.18 -38.89
CA GLN A 243 -46.38 5.39 -38.56
C GLN A 243 -46.37 5.64 -37.05
N VAL A 244 -47.51 5.48 -36.38
CA VAL A 244 -47.63 5.58 -34.92
C VAL A 244 -46.78 4.48 -34.23
N SER A 245 -46.90 3.25 -34.73
CA SER A 245 -46.13 2.14 -34.18
C SER A 245 -44.62 2.33 -34.32
N ARG A 246 -44.14 2.91 -35.43
CA ARG A 246 -42.72 3.26 -35.61
C ARG A 246 -42.27 4.36 -34.66
N ALA A 247 -43.10 5.41 -34.49
CA ALA A 247 -42.77 6.48 -33.52
C ALA A 247 -42.65 5.94 -32.09
N HIS A 248 -43.56 5.06 -31.69
CA HIS A 248 -43.46 4.39 -30.38
C HIS A 248 -42.22 3.49 -30.25
N ALA A 249 -41.88 2.70 -31.28
CA ALA A 249 -40.71 1.84 -31.25
C ALA A 249 -39.44 2.65 -31.03
N GLU A 250 -39.24 3.76 -31.73
CA GLU A 250 -38.09 4.64 -31.59
C GLU A 250 -38.05 5.32 -30.21
N GLN A 251 -39.22 5.81 -29.73
CA GLN A 251 -39.31 6.36 -28.37
C GLN A 251 -38.86 5.36 -27.29
N LEU A 252 -39.31 4.09 -27.40
CA LEU A 252 -38.96 3.05 -26.45
C LEU A 252 -37.45 2.68 -26.50
N ASP A 253 -36.87 2.72 -27.72
CA ASP A 253 -35.43 2.49 -27.90
C ASP A 253 -34.62 3.59 -27.21
N VAL A 254 -34.92 4.85 -27.45
CA VAL A 254 -34.22 5.99 -26.80
C VAL A 254 -34.49 6.02 -25.28
N GLN A 255 -35.68 5.59 -24.82
CA GLN A 255 -35.97 5.43 -23.41
C GLN A 255 -35.07 4.35 -22.76
N GLN A 256 -34.76 3.26 -23.47
CA GLN A 256 -33.81 2.28 -23.03
C GLN A 256 -32.40 2.89 -22.99
N GLN A 257 -31.95 3.57 -24.04
CA GLN A 257 -30.66 4.27 -24.08
C GLN A 257 -30.48 5.25 -22.91
N LEU A 258 -31.57 5.95 -22.52
CA LEU A 258 -31.52 6.83 -21.33
C LEU A 258 -31.24 6.06 -20.04
N ARG A 259 -31.88 4.89 -19.85
CA ARG A 259 -31.62 4.05 -18.69
C ARG A 259 -30.18 3.53 -18.67
N ASP A 260 -29.67 3.13 -19.84
CA ASP A 260 -28.28 2.66 -19.99
C ASP A 260 -27.28 3.81 -19.70
N ALA A 261 -27.55 5.02 -20.17
CA ALA A 261 -26.75 6.20 -19.87
C ALA A 261 -26.76 6.56 -18.37
N GLN A 262 -27.93 6.49 -17.71
CA GLN A 262 -28.06 6.71 -16.27
C GLN A 262 -27.29 5.68 -15.45
N ASN A 263 -27.34 4.41 -15.86
CA ASN A 263 -26.54 3.36 -15.23
C ASN A 263 -25.04 3.61 -15.42
N GLY A 264 -24.62 4.00 -16.62
CA GLY A 264 -23.23 4.35 -16.91
C GLY A 264 -22.71 5.53 -16.06
N GLU A 265 -23.54 6.56 -15.87
CA GLU A 265 -23.22 7.69 -14.97
C GLU A 265 -23.04 7.21 -13.53
N SER A 266 -23.99 6.40 -13.04
CA SER A 266 -23.95 5.87 -11.67
C SER A 266 -22.68 5.04 -11.42
N GLN A 267 -22.27 4.21 -12.39
CA GLN A 267 -21.02 3.43 -12.29
C GLN A 267 -19.79 4.35 -12.30
N ALA A 268 -19.75 5.35 -13.18
CA ALA A 268 -18.64 6.30 -13.24
C ALA A 268 -18.54 7.12 -11.94
N ARG A 269 -19.67 7.59 -11.38
CA ARG A 269 -19.73 8.27 -10.07
C ARG A 269 -19.21 7.39 -8.96
N SER A 270 -19.65 6.13 -8.91
CA SER A 270 -19.19 5.17 -7.89
C SER A 270 -17.69 4.92 -7.99
N TYR A 271 -17.13 4.89 -9.20
CA TYR A 271 -15.70 4.70 -9.39
C TYR A 271 -14.87 5.90 -8.93
N VAL A 272 -15.31 7.13 -9.21
CA VAL A 272 -14.67 8.34 -8.65
C VAL A 272 -14.70 8.29 -7.12
N ASN A 273 -15.86 8.03 -6.52
CA ASN A 273 -16.01 7.96 -5.07
C ASN A 273 -15.16 6.84 -4.45
N PHE A 274 -15.00 5.70 -5.12
CA PHE A 274 -14.08 4.65 -4.71
C PHE A 274 -12.63 5.14 -4.65
N LEU A 275 -12.16 5.88 -5.65
CA LEU A 275 -10.81 6.46 -5.65
C LEU A 275 -10.61 7.49 -4.54
N LEU A 276 -11.68 8.22 -4.17
CA LEU A 276 -11.70 9.23 -3.10
C LEU A 276 -11.95 8.61 -1.70
N ASN A 277 -12.18 7.29 -1.62
CA ASN A 277 -12.59 6.60 -0.39
C ASN A 277 -13.83 7.23 0.27
N ARG A 278 -14.84 7.56 -0.53
CA ARG A 278 -16.14 8.11 -0.11
C ARG A 278 -17.24 7.05 -0.22
N SER A 279 -18.44 7.36 0.29
CA SER A 279 -19.64 6.57 -0.03
C SER A 279 -19.89 6.57 -1.55
N LEU A 280 -20.11 5.37 -2.14
CA LEU A 280 -20.15 5.18 -3.60
C LEU A 280 -21.27 5.98 -4.31
N ASP A 281 -22.30 6.36 -3.59
CA ASP A 281 -23.47 7.10 -4.05
C ASP A 281 -23.38 8.61 -3.82
N GLN A 282 -22.28 9.10 -3.22
CA GLN A 282 -22.11 10.51 -2.96
C GLN A 282 -22.15 11.33 -4.25
N PRO A 283 -22.91 12.46 -4.30
CA PRO A 283 -22.97 13.30 -5.47
C PRO A 283 -21.61 13.94 -5.76
N LEU A 284 -21.29 14.06 -7.05
CA LEU A 284 -20.10 14.76 -7.53
C LEU A 284 -20.48 16.15 -8.02
N GLU A 285 -19.56 17.08 -7.92
CA GLU A 285 -19.72 18.45 -8.37
C GLU A 285 -19.56 18.52 -9.90
N ALA A 286 -20.49 19.14 -10.59
CA ALA A 286 -20.37 19.41 -12.01
C ALA A 286 -19.37 20.55 -12.26
N ALA A 287 -18.70 20.51 -13.41
CA ALA A 287 -17.73 21.52 -13.83
C ALA A 287 -17.96 21.96 -15.27
N GLU A 288 -17.53 23.18 -15.56
CA GLU A 288 -17.47 23.67 -16.92
C GLU A 288 -16.20 23.21 -17.60
N VAL A 289 -16.37 22.63 -18.79
CA VAL A 289 -15.26 22.15 -19.60
C VAL A 289 -14.88 23.22 -20.61
N GLU A 290 -13.95 24.09 -20.24
CA GLU A 290 -13.32 24.99 -21.20
C GLU A 290 -12.39 24.19 -22.12
N GLN A 291 -12.48 24.43 -23.43
CA GLN A 291 -11.60 23.80 -24.41
C GLN A 291 -10.23 24.52 -24.43
N GLU A 292 -9.39 24.29 -23.45
CA GLU A 292 -7.96 24.59 -23.61
C GLU A 292 -7.32 23.50 -24.47
N ILE A 293 -7.29 23.74 -25.79
CA ILE A 293 -6.44 22.96 -26.69
C ILE A 293 -5.01 23.40 -26.42
N ARG A 294 -4.30 22.67 -25.56
CA ARG A 294 -2.86 22.88 -25.37
C ARG A 294 -2.13 22.67 -26.70
N GLN A 295 -1.19 23.55 -26.95
CA GLN A 295 -0.53 23.79 -28.22
C GLN A 295 0.01 22.50 -28.86
N ARG A 296 -0.18 22.35 -30.19
CA ARG A 296 0.47 21.36 -31.05
C ARG A 296 1.95 21.68 -31.15
N GLY A 297 2.79 20.65 -31.25
CA GLY A 297 4.20 20.80 -31.52
C GLY A 297 5.11 20.29 -30.40
N HIS A 298 4.76 19.18 -29.78
CA HIS A 298 5.66 18.51 -28.83
C HIS A 298 6.76 17.77 -29.61
N ASP A 299 8.03 18.02 -29.24
CA ASP A 299 9.14 17.22 -29.72
C ASP A 299 9.18 15.89 -28.95
N LEU A 300 8.87 14.78 -29.63
CA LEU A 300 8.86 13.44 -29.08
C LEU A 300 10.21 13.10 -28.39
N ALA A 301 11.35 13.52 -28.98
CA ALA A 301 12.65 13.24 -28.41
C ALA A 301 12.84 13.95 -27.05
N GLN A 302 12.36 15.20 -26.93
CA GLN A 302 12.39 15.94 -25.67
C GLN A 302 11.47 15.33 -24.63
N LEU A 303 10.26 14.90 -25.00
CA LEU A 303 9.31 14.25 -24.11
C LEU A 303 9.86 12.92 -23.55
N ARG A 304 10.46 12.08 -24.42
CA ARG A 304 11.12 10.84 -24.01
C ARG A 304 12.29 11.10 -23.05
N ALA A 305 13.14 12.10 -23.35
CA ALA A 305 14.26 12.45 -22.49
C ALA A 305 13.79 12.98 -21.12
N ALA A 306 12.73 13.80 -21.09
CA ALA A 306 12.12 14.27 -19.86
C ALA A 306 11.54 13.11 -19.04
N ALA A 307 10.77 12.20 -19.67
CA ALA A 307 10.20 11.05 -19.01
C ALA A 307 11.28 10.15 -18.38
N LEU A 308 12.35 9.83 -19.09
CA LEU A 308 13.45 9.00 -18.54
C LEU A 308 14.19 9.67 -17.37
N ARG A 309 14.23 11.01 -17.33
CA ARG A 309 14.85 11.76 -16.25
C ARG A 309 13.95 11.89 -15.02
N ASP A 310 12.65 12.14 -15.23
CA ASP A 310 11.75 12.64 -14.21
C ASP A 310 10.76 11.59 -13.69
N ARG A 311 10.64 10.43 -14.36
CA ARG A 311 9.75 9.34 -13.90
C ARG A 311 10.30 8.63 -12.67
N PRO A 312 9.51 8.56 -11.58
CA PRO A 312 9.96 7.97 -10.32
C PRO A 312 10.24 6.47 -10.42
N GLU A 313 9.67 5.75 -11.38
CA GLU A 313 9.92 4.32 -11.60
C GLU A 313 11.38 4.04 -11.97
N ILE A 314 12.03 4.95 -12.72
CA ILE A 314 13.46 4.85 -13.05
C ILE A 314 14.30 5.06 -11.78
N ALA A 315 14.00 6.09 -11.01
CA ALA A 315 14.71 6.36 -9.75
C ALA A 315 14.52 5.22 -8.74
N GLN A 316 13.32 4.64 -8.62
CA GLN A 316 13.03 3.45 -7.82
C GLN A 316 13.95 2.28 -8.20
N LEU A 317 14.08 1.97 -9.50
CA LEU A 317 14.90 0.86 -9.98
C LEU A 317 16.40 1.14 -9.80
N ASP A 318 16.85 2.38 -9.97
CA ASP A 318 18.24 2.77 -9.71
C ASP A 318 18.59 2.55 -8.22
N ARG A 319 17.66 2.85 -7.27
CA ARG A 319 17.84 2.55 -5.84
C ARG A 319 17.78 1.05 -5.55
N SER A 320 16.92 0.31 -6.26
CA SER A 320 16.86 -1.15 -6.14
C SER A 320 18.14 -1.82 -6.63
N ILE A 321 18.79 -1.28 -7.68
CA ILE A 321 20.13 -1.72 -8.15
C ILE A 321 21.17 -1.46 -7.04
N ALA A 322 21.16 -0.28 -6.41
CA ALA A 322 22.07 0.05 -5.31
C ALA A 322 21.89 -0.88 -4.10
N ALA A 323 20.63 -1.25 -3.77
CA ALA A 323 20.32 -2.24 -2.74
C ALA A 323 20.91 -3.62 -3.11
N ALA A 324 20.68 -4.10 -4.33
CA ALA A 324 21.22 -5.38 -4.82
C ALA A 324 22.74 -5.39 -4.87
N GLN A 325 23.40 -4.29 -5.26
CA GLN A 325 24.86 -4.14 -5.18
C GLN A 325 25.39 -4.21 -3.73
N SER A 326 24.64 -3.64 -2.77
CA SER A 326 24.99 -3.72 -1.36
C SER A 326 24.82 -5.16 -0.82
N GLN A 327 23.88 -5.95 -1.32
CA GLN A 327 23.73 -7.36 -1.00
C GLN A 327 24.93 -8.20 -1.49
N ILE A 328 25.57 -7.84 -2.60
CA ILE A 328 26.84 -8.46 -3.02
C ILE A 328 27.91 -8.24 -1.94
N GLN A 329 27.95 -7.03 -1.33
CA GLN A 329 28.91 -6.73 -0.29
C GLN A 329 28.60 -7.51 1.02
N VAL A 330 27.30 -7.72 1.34
CA VAL A 330 26.88 -8.59 2.45
C VAL A 330 27.39 -10.01 2.23
N ALA A 331 27.18 -10.58 1.03
CA ALA A 331 27.69 -11.91 0.70
C ALA A 331 29.23 -12.01 0.77
N ARG A 332 29.95 -10.98 0.31
CA ARG A 332 31.42 -10.92 0.41
C ARG A 332 31.92 -10.83 1.86
N ALA A 333 31.16 -10.16 2.72
CA ALA A 333 31.53 -9.98 4.12
C ALA A 333 31.70 -11.31 4.85
N SER A 334 31.02 -12.39 4.42
CA SER A 334 31.16 -13.73 4.99
C SER A 334 32.58 -14.34 4.85
N ARG A 335 33.42 -13.78 3.95
CA ARG A 335 34.84 -14.16 3.83
C ARG A 335 35.76 -13.46 4.82
N LEU A 336 35.27 -12.43 5.47
CA LEU A 336 36.06 -11.61 6.38
C LEU A 336 35.86 -12.09 7.83
N PRO A 337 36.89 -11.93 8.69
CA PRO A 337 36.70 -12.26 10.09
C PRO A 337 35.68 -11.34 10.75
N THR A 338 35.02 -11.85 11.78
CA THR A 338 34.19 -11.06 12.69
C THR A 338 34.79 -11.04 14.08
N LEU A 339 34.75 -9.92 14.77
CA LEU A 339 35.22 -9.74 16.13
C LEU A 339 34.06 -9.24 16.98
N SER A 340 33.78 -9.94 18.07
CA SER A 340 32.75 -9.56 19.04
C SER A 340 33.28 -9.59 20.47
N LEU A 341 32.76 -8.67 21.29
CA LEU A 341 32.94 -8.62 22.74
C LEU A 341 31.73 -9.30 23.39
N GLY A 342 32.01 -10.21 24.31
CA GLY A 342 31.01 -10.83 25.18
C GLY A 342 31.29 -10.48 26.62
N VAL A 343 30.27 -10.11 27.38
CA VAL A 343 30.33 -9.94 28.82
C VAL A 343 29.22 -10.77 29.44
N ASP A 344 29.54 -11.72 30.28
CA ASP A 344 28.59 -12.53 31.02
C ASP A 344 28.79 -12.31 32.52
N ALA A 345 27.73 -12.09 33.26
CA ALA A 345 27.75 -11.99 34.72
C ALA A 345 26.51 -12.69 35.29
N GLY A 346 26.72 -13.56 36.26
CA GLY A 346 25.62 -14.37 36.75
C GLY A 346 25.99 -15.28 37.93
N ILE A 347 25.13 -16.24 38.12
CA ILE A 347 25.22 -17.26 39.17
C ILE A 347 25.14 -18.63 38.49
N ASN A 348 26.07 -19.53 38.86
CA ASN A 348 26.04 -20.91 38.43
C ASN A 348 26.32 -21.81 39.67
N ASP A 349 25.27 -22.47 40.20
CA ASP A 349 25.36 -23.34 41.36
C ASP A 349 24.25 -24.40 41.36
N GLU A 350 24.32 -25.34 42.33
CA GLU A 350 23.26 -26.33 42.56
C GLU A 350 22.01 -25.72 43.20
N THR A 351 22.19 -24.62 43.95
CA THR A 351 21.13 -23.82 44.60
C THR A 351 21.31 -22.34 44.29
N TYR A 352 20.26 -21.54 44.44
CA TYR A 352 20.38 -20.07 44.31
C TYR A 352 21.15 -19.50 45.54
N ASP A 353 22.45 -19.63 45.50
CA ASP A 353 23.33 -19.00 46.48
C ASP A 353 24.03 -17.79 45.85
N PHE A 354 23.88 -16.63 46.48
CA PHE A 354 24.51 -15.37 46.08
C PHE A 354 25.91 -15.18 46.72
N GLY A 355 26.49 -16.27 47.24
CA GLY A 355 27.83 -16.27 47.85
C GLY A 355 28.97 -16.10 46.83
N ARG A 356 30.18 -15.89 47.37
CA ARG A 356 31.39 -15.69 46.54
C ARG A 356 31.79 -16.90 45.67
N GLY A 357 31.26 -18.09 45.96
CA GLY A 357 31.56 -19.31 45.19
C GLY A 357 30.68 -19.53 43.97
N SER A 358 29.50 -18.93 43.93
CA SER A 358 28.47 -19.15 42.93
C SER A 358 28.40 -18.02 41.89
N ASN A 359 28.85 -16.82 42.25
CA ASN A 359 28.85 -15.66 41.35
C ASN A 359 30.05 -15.71 40.41
N PHE A 360 29.80 -15.40 39.12
CA PHE A 360 30.87 -15.29 38.13
C PHE A 360 30.71 -14.05 37.27
N GLY A 361 31.82 -13.54 36.75
CA GLY A 361 31.90 -12.54 35.72
C GLY A 361 32.94 -12.94 34.68
N MET A 362 32.57 -12.86 33.40
CA MET A 362 33.47 -13.23 32.30
C MET A 362 33.43 -12.17 31.22
N VAL A 363 34.59 -11.76 30.73
CA VAL A 363 34.73 -10.90 29.54
C VAL A 363 35.48 -11.71 28.50
N SER A 364 34.89 -11.81 27.31
CA SER A 364 35.40 -12.62 26.21
C SER A 364 35.52 -11.79 24.96
N LEU A 365 36.64 -11.90 24.24
CA LEU A 365 36.83 -11.39 22.90
C LEU A 365 36.81 -12.57 21.94
N LEU A 366 35.81 -12.63 21.06
CA LEU A 366 35.61 -13.74 20.14
C LEU A 366 35.94 -13.30 18.72
N LEU A 367 36.97 -13.88 18.12
CA LEU A 367 37.31 -13.78 16.71
C LEU A 367 36.80 -15.05 16.02
N HIS A 368 35.88 -14.84 15.03
CA HIS A 368 35.44 -15.93 14.17
C HIS A 368 35.84 -15.63 12.73
N TRP A 369 36.49 -16.59 12.06
CA TRP A 369 36.89 -16.48 10.67
C TRP A 369 36.77 -17.83 9.98
N GLN A 370 35.85 -17.86 8.98
CA GLN A 370 35.64 -19.04 8.17
C GLN A 370 36.40 -18.88 6.85
N PHE A 371 37.61 -19.45 6.78
CA PHE A 371 38.48 -19.34 5.60
C PHE A 371 38.23 -20.43 4.54
N PHE A 372 37.43 -21.45 4.84
CA PHE A 372 37.02 -22.48 3.89
C PHE A 372 35.60 -22.96 4.21
N ASP A 373 34.73 -22.92 3.21
CA ASP A 373 33.30 -23.25 3.33
C ASP A 373 32.81 -24.14 2.15
N GLY A 374 33.72 -24.83 1.46
CA GLY A 374 33.36 -25.64 0.31
C GLY A 374 32.83 -24.86 -0.91
N GLY A 375 33.01 -23.52 -0.93
CA GLY A 375 32.56 -22.66 -2.03
C GLY A 375 31.18 -22.02 -1.82
N ALA A 376 30.54 -22.21 -0.66
CA ALA A 376 29.21 -21.68 -0.35
C ALA A 376 29.15 -20.15 -0.49
N THR A 377 30.11 -19.41 0.10
CA THR A 377 30.19 -17.94 -0.02
C THR A 377 30.36 -17.48 -1.47
N ARG A 378 31.11 -18.22 -2.28
CA ARG A 378 31.25 -17.88 -3.70
C ARG A 378 29.94 -18.03 -4.46
N ALA A 379 29.20 -19.11 -4.20
CA ALA A 379 27.89 -19.35 -4.80
C ALA A 379 26.87 -18.27 -4.36
N GLN A 380 26.90 -17.85 -3.08
CA GLN A 380 26.05 -16.74 -2.60
C GLN A 380 26.41 -15.42 -3.29
N GLU A 381 27.70 -15.10 -3.47
CA GLU A 381 28.14 -13.90 -4.19
C GLU A 381 27.69 -13.94 -5.65
N ASP A 382 27.84 -15.07 -6.34
CA ASP A 382 27.43 -15.23 -7.73
C ASP A 382 25.90 -15.13 -7.88
N GLY A 383 25.15 -15.67 -6.93
CA GLY A 383 23.68 -15.49 -6.83
C GLY A 383 23.28 -14.02 -6.64
N ALA A 384 23.95 -13.30 -5.72
CA ALA A 384 23.72 -11.87 -5.51
C ALA A 384 24.08 -11.02 -6.75
N ARG A 385 25.16 -11.35 -7.45
CA ARG A 385 25.50 -10.70 -8.72
C ARG A 385 24.45 -10.93 -9.80
N ALA A 386 23.94 -12.16 -9.90
CA ALA A 386 22.86 -12.48 -10.83
C ALA A 386 21.60 -11.70 -10.51
N ALA A 387 21.22 -11.59 -9.23
CA ALA A 387 20.11 -10.76 -8.77
C ALA A 387 20.29 -9.27 -9.14
N ALA A 388 21.48 -8.71 -8.92
CA ALA A 388 21.77 -7.33 -9.30
C ALA A 388 21.65 -7.08 -10.81
N ARG A 389 22.14 -8.03 -11.63
CA ARG A 389 21.98 -7.94 -13.10
C ARG A 389 20.52 -8.03 -13.51
N ARG A 390 19.73 -8.88 -12.87
CA ARG A 390 18.29 -8.99 -13.14
C ARG A 390 17.58 -7.65 -12.92
N VAL A 391 17.85 -6.97 -11.80
CA VAL A 391 17.24 -5.65 -11.54
C VAL A 391 17.72 -4.60 -12.56
N ALA A 392 19.01 -4.64 -12.97
CA ALA A 392 19.51 -3.75 -14.01
C ALA A 392 18.80 -3.98 -15.36
N THR A 393 18.62 -5.23 -15.77
CA THR A 393 17.85 -5.56 -16.99
C THR A 393 16.39 -5.10 -16.88
N GLN A 394 15.76 -5.26 -15.72
CA GLN A 394 14.40 -4.76 -15.48
C GLN A 394 14.33 -3.23 -15.61
N ARG A 395 15.34 -2.53 -15.12
CA ARG A 395 15.44 -1.06 -15.28
C ARG A 395 15.50 -0.67 -16.76
N ASP A 396 16.28 -1.39 -17.58
CA ASP A 396 16.38 -1.12 -19.00
C ASP A 396 15.07 -1.45 -19.74
N GLU A 397 14.40 -2.53 -19.37
CA GLU A 397 13.07 -2.89 -19.88
C GLU A 397 12.04 -1.78 -19.58
N VAL A 398 11.97 -1.30 -18.31
CA VAL A 398 11.06 -0.22 -17.91
C VAL A 398 11.40 1.08 -18.65
N ALA A 399 12.68 1.38 -18.89
CA ALA A 399 13.08 2.54 -19.67
C ALA A 399 12.58 2.47 -21.13
N GLN A 400 12.57 1.28 -21.75
CA GLN A 400 11.99 1.09 -23.08
C GLN A 400 10.47 1.21 -23.05
N GLN A 401 9.83 0.63 -22.04
CA GLN A 401 8.38 0.72 -21.85
C GLN A 401 7.92 2.18 -21.69
N ILE A 402 8.64 2.99 -20.91
CA ILE A 402 8.34 4.42 -20.73
C ILE A 402 8.43 5.17 -22.06
N GLN A 403 9.45 4.90 -22.88
CA GLN A 403 9.58 5.55 -24.19
C GLN A 403 8.41 5.19 -25.11
N LEU A 404 7.96 3.93 -25.10
CA LEU A 404 6.81 3.48 -25.87
C LEU A 404 5.52 4.13 -25.36
N GLU A 405 5.32 4.21 -24.03
CA GLU A 405 4.15 4.88 -23.42
C GLU A 405 4.06 6.36 -23.83
N VAL A 406 5.19 7.07 -23.84
CA VAL A 406 5.23 8.49 -24.26
C VAL A 406 4.85 8.64 -25.74
N GLU A 407 5.38 7.79 -26.63
CA GLU A 407 5.01 7.82 -28.05
C GLU A 407 3.53 7.56 -28.24
N GLN A 408 3.01 6.47 -27.64
CA GLN A 408 1.60 6.12 -27.76
C GLN A 408 0.66 7.21 -27.20
N ALA A 409 1.05 7.82 -26.06
CA ALA A 409 0.26 8.88 -25.47
C ALA A 409 0.23 10.14 -26.35
N LEU A 410 1.35 10.50 -26.98
CA LEU A 410 1.45 11.61 -27.91
C LEU A 410 0.62 11.35 -29.17
N ASP A 411 0.77 10.20 -29.83
CA ASP A 411 0.03 9.83 -31.04
C ASP A 411 -1.48 9.82 -30.80
N GLN A 412 -1.92 9.31 -29.62
CA GLN A 412 -3.31 9.30 -29.24
C GLN A 412 -3.85 10.71 -28.98
N LEU A 413 -3.07 11.58 -28.35
CA LEU A 413 -3.43 12.97 -28.12
C LEU A 413 -3.61 13.72 -29.46
N GLU A 414 -2.66 13.60 -30.38
CA GLU A 414 -2.70 14.24 -31.71
C GLU A 414 -3.90 13.75 -32.52
N THR A 415 -4.12 12.43 -32.54
CA THR A 415 -5.28 11.82 -33.21
C THR A 415 -6.61 12.34 -32.64
N SER A 416 -6.72 12.41 -31.30
CA SER A 416 -7.94 12.94 -30.65
C SER A 416 -8.14 14.43 -30.94
N ALA A 417 -7.08 15.23 -30.97
CA ALA A 417 -7.12 16.63 -31.30
C ALA A 417 -7.60 16.89 -32.74
N ASP A 418 -7.13 16.10 -33.70
CA ASP A 418 -7.56 16.19 -35.10
C ASP A 418 -9.00 15.73 -35.30
N SER A 419 -9.48 14.80 -34.50
CA SER A 419 -10.86 14.28 -34.55
C SER A 419 -11.90 15.29 -34.07
N ILE A 420 -11.56 16.27 -33.23
CA ILE A 420 -12.50 17.28 -32.71
C ILE A 420 -13.15 18.08 -33.83
N ALA A 421 -12.38 18.63 -34.78
CA ALA A 421 -12.88 19.44 -35.86
C ALA A 421 -13.85 18.64 -36.75
N THR A 422 -13.52 17.39 -37.03
CA THR A 422 -14.37 16.48 -37.82
C THR A 422 -15.68 16.14 -37.09
N ALA A 423 -15.61 15.85 -35.78
CA ALA A 423 -16.80 15.57 -34.99
C ALA A 423 -17.71 16.79 -34.86
N ALA A 424 -17.16 18.00 -34.70
CA ALA A 424 -17.93 19.25 -34.66
C ALA A 424 -18.62 19.54 -35.99
N ALA A 425 -17.90 19.42 -37.11
CA ALA A 425 -18.51 19.60 -38.45
C ALA A 425 -19.62 18.58 -38.73
N ARG A 426 -19.48 17.34 -38.23
CA ARG A 426 -20.52 16.32 -38.33
C ARG A 426 -21.76 16.69 -37.55
N VAL A 427 -21.65 17.28 -36.37
CA VAL A 427 -22.79 17.77 -35.58
C VAL A 427 -23.49 18.92 -36.33
N GLU A 428 -22.75 19.89 -36.90
CA GLU A 428 -23.29 20.97 -37.66
C GLU A 428 -24.11 20.47 -38.87
N ALA A 429 -23.54 19.57 -39.68
CA ALA A 429 -24.21 18.98 -40.82
C ALA A 429 -25.46 18.15 -40.42
N ALA A 430 -25.38 17.37 -39.35
CA ALA A 430 -26.50 16.59 -38.85
C ALA A 430 -27.63 17.47 -38.31
N ASN A 431 -27.28 18.56 -37.60
CA ASN A 431 -28.26 19.55 -37.12
C ASN A 431 -28.96 20.26 -38.25
N ASP A 432 -28.26 20.68 -39.29
CA ASP A 432 -28.89 21.26 -40.50
C ASP A 432 -29.83 20.27 -41.19
N SER A 433 -29.41 19.01 -41.32
CA SER A 433 -30.26 17.93 -41.87
C SER A 433 -31.51 17.73 -41.05
N PHE A 434 -31.39 17.63 -39.73
CA PHE A 434 -32.53 17.46 -38.83
C PHE A 434 -33.47 18.67 -38.86
N ARG A 435 -32.94 19.89 -38.88
CA ARG A 435 -33.72 21.13 -38.98
C ARG A 435 -34.56 21.17 -40.27
N ILE A 436 -33.98 20.71 -41.39
CA ILE A 436 -34.70 20.63 -42.69
C ILE A 436 -35.77 19.53 -42.62
N ALA A 437 -35.44 18.36 -42.09
CA ALA A 437 -36.36 17.24 -41.92
C ALA A 437 -37.57 17.62 -41.03
N SER A 438 -37.30 18.31 -39.91
CA SER A 438 -38.35 18.78 -39.00
C SER A 438 -39.34 19.73 -39.69
N ARG A 439 -38.85 20.72 -40.46
CA ARG A 439 -39.73 21.63 -41.24
C ARG A 439 -40.56 20.89 -42.29
N LYS A 440 -39.92 20.00 -43.06
CA LYS A 440 -40.62 19.21 -44.09
C LYS A 440 -41.68 18.28 -43.46
N ARG A 441 -41.44 17.75 -42.26
CA ARG A 441 -42.42 16.97 -41.50
C ARG A 441 -43.64 17.84 -41.13
N ASP A 442 -43.40 19.03 -40.60
CA ASP A 442 -44.46 19.96 -40.19
C ASP A 442 -45.31 20.41 -41.39
N GLU A 443 -44.70 20.48 -42.58
CA GLU A 443 -45.37 20.73 -43.85
C GLU A 443 -46.04 19.48 -44.45
N GLY A 444 -45.85 18.31 -43.87
CA GLY A 444 -46.38 17.02 -44.35
C GLY A 444 -45.71 16.50 -45.62
N VAL A 445 -44.50 16.94 -45.95
CA VAL A 445 -43.79 16.63 -47.21
C VAL A 445 -42.87 15.43 -47.10
N ILE A 446 -42.44 15.02 -45.86
CA ILE A 446 -41.59 13.83 -45.64
C ILE A 446 -42.32 12.74 -44.86
N ASN A 447 -41.81 11.50 -44.98
CA ASN A 447 -42.32 10.38 -44.21
C ASN A 447 -41.64 10.31 -42.81
N GLN A 448 -42.24 9.54 -41.92
CA GLN A 448 -41.77 9.36 -40.54
C GLN A 448 -40.36 8.78 -40.48
N VAL A 449 -39.99 7.89 -41.41
CA VAL A 449 -38.65 7.25 -41.41
C VAL A 449 -37.54 8.29 -41.63
N GLU A 450 -37.73 9.19 -42.61
CA GLU A 450 -36.75 10.24 -42.91
C GLU A 450 -36.55 11.22 -41.73
N PHE A 451 -37.61 11.52 -40.98
CA PHE A 451 -37.51 12.32 -39.75
C PHE A 451 -36.74 11.58 -38.65
N ILE A 452 -37.07 10.29 -38.38
CA ILE A 452 -36.41 9.47 -37.39
C ILE A 452 -34.92 9.32 -37.73
N ASP A 453 -34.59 9.02 -38.99
CA ASP A 453 -33.20 8.86 -39.44
C ASP A 453 -32.38 10.14 -39.22
N ALA A 454 -32.95 11.31 -39.56
CA ALA A 454 -32.30 12.60 -39.35
C ALA A 454 -32.07 12.90 -37.85
N ARG A 455 -33.03 12.54 -36.98
CA ARG A 455 -32.92 12.71 -35.53
C ARG A 455 -31.83 11.78 -34.95
N SER A 456 -31.88 10.50 -35.30
CA SER A 456 -30.89 9.50 -34.84
C SER A 456 -29.47 9.85 -35.30
N ALA A 457 -29.34 10.39 -36.55
CA ALA A 457 -28.06 10.89 -37.06
C ALA A 457 -27.52 12.08 -36.24
N LEU A 458 -28.39 13.01 -35.84
CA LEU A 458 -28.01 14.14 -35.00
C LEU A 458 -27.58 13.67 -33.60
N THR A 459 -28.39 12.83 -32.93
CA THR A 459 -28.09 12.27 -31.62
C THR A 459 -26.75 11.51 -31.64
N GLY A 460 -26.53 10.68 -32.68
CA GLY A 460 -25.27 9.96 -32.86
C GLY A 460 -24.05 10.87 -33.07
N ALA A 461 -24.23 11.99 -33.79
CA ALA A 461 -23.17 12.98 -33.99
C ALA A 461 -22.84 13.74 -32.68
N GLU A 462 -23.86 14.15 -31.91
CA GLU A 462 -23.69 14.82 -30.59
C GLU A 462 -23.00 13.91 -29.58
N MET A 463 -23.38 12.62 -29.50
CA MET A 463 -22.73 11.62 -28.65
C MET A 463 -21.27 11.41 -29.06
N ASN A 464 -20.99 11.33 -30.38
CA ASN A 464 -19.60 11.19 -30.86
C ASN A 464 -18.75 12.42 -30.51
N LEU A 465 -19.26 13.64 -30.68
CA LEU A 465 -18.55 14.86 -30.28
C LEU A 465 -18.29 14.89 -28.77
N ASN A 466 -19.28 14.49 -27.96
CA ASN A 466 -19.13 14.39 -26.51
C ASN A 466 -17.98 13.44 -26.15
N VAL A 467 -17.97 12.23 -26.71
CA VAL A 467 -16.89 11.25 -26.48
C VAL A 467 -15.54 11.84 -26.90
N THR A 468 -15.43 12.40 -28.11
CA THR A 468 -14.17 12.93 -28.64
C THR A 468 -13.60 14.06 -27.78
N ARG A 469 -14.46 14.94 -27.22
CA ARG A 469 -14.03 16.03 -26.33
C ARG A 469 -13.43 15.52 -25.03
N PHE A 470 -14.11 14.60 -24.37
CA PHE A 470 -13.62 14.05 -23.09
C PHE A 470 -12.43 13.10 -23.27
N ASP A 471 -12.37 12.41 -24.41
CA ASP A 471 -11.21 11.59 -24.74
C ASP A 471 -9.96 12.47 -24.96
N LEU A 472 -10.06 13.62 -25.62
CA LEU A 472 -8.95 14.56 -25.75
C LEU A 472 -8.37 14.98 -24.38
N LEU A 473 -9.23 15.35 -23.44
CA LEU A 473 -8.81 15.72 -22.08
C LEU A 473 -8.17 14.55 -21.32
N SER A 474 -8.72 13.35 -21.50
CA SER A 474 -8.16 12.14 -20.90
C SER A 474 -6.79 11.80 -21.48
N ARG A 475 -6.61 11.93 -22.81
CA ARG A 475 -5.29 11.73 -23.48
C ARG A 475 -4.26 12.77 -23.03
N GLN A 476 -4.68 14.00 -22.77
CA GLN A 476 -3.80 15.00 -22.18
C GLN A 476 -3.32 14.57 -20.79
N ALA A 477 -4.21 14.08 -19.93
CA ALA A 477 -3.84 13.57 -18.61
C ALA A 477 -2.92 12.33 -18.67
N GLU A 478 -3.11 11.46 -19.68
CA GLU A 478 -2.25 10.32 -19.94
C GLU A 478 -0.85 10.75 -20.39
N LEU A 479 -0.72 11.75 -21.27
CA LEU A 479 0.56 12.30 -21.70
C LEU A 479 1.29 12.99 -20.53
N ASP A 480 0.57 13.76 -19.70
CA ASP A 480 1.13 14.40 -18.50
C ASP A 480 1.66 13.34 -17.51
N TYR A 481 0.98 12.21 -17.38
CA TYR A 481 1.47 11.08 -16.59
C TYR A 481 2.70 10.42 -17.23
N ALA A 482 2.65 10.11 -18.53
CA ALA A 482 3.72 9.41 -19.25
C ALA A 482 5.03 10.21 -19.25
N THR A 483 4.95 11.53 -19.36
CA THR A 483 6.10 12.44 -19.36
C THR A 483 6.55 12.91 -17.99
N ALA A 484 5.87 12.48 -16.92
CA ALA A 484 6.05 12.98 -15.57
C ALA A 484 5.82 14.50 -15.43
N ALA A 485 4.99 15.09 -16.31
CA ALA A 485 4.65 16.50 -16.22
C ALA A 485 3.80 16.81 -14.96
N GLY A 486 4.04 17.96 -14.37
CA GLY A 486 3.35 18.43 -13.16
C GLY A 486 3.85 17.82 -11.86
N VAL A 487 3.91 18.64 -10.82
CA VAL A 487 4.35 18.24 -9.48
C VAL A 487 3.16 17.59 -8.75
N VAL A 488 3.39 16.44 -8.12
CA VAL A 488 2.49 15.90 -7.10
C VAL A 488 3.04 16.36 -5.75
N PRO A 489 2.30 17.13 -4.93
CA PRO A 489 2.77 17.53 -3.62
C PRO A 489 2.88 16.29 -2.72
N ILE A 490 4.12 15.89 -2.41
CA ILE A 490 4.44 14.66 -1.65
C ILE A 490 4.41 14.89 -0.13
N GLU A 491 4.22 16.13 0.32
CA GLU A 491 4.38 16.49 1.74
C GLU A 491 3.33 15.89 2.68
N ALA A 492 2.26 15.29 2.20
CA ALA A 492 1.17 14.82 3.07
C ALA A 492 1.36 13.41 3.68
N GLY A 493 2.30 12.58 3.20
CA GLY A 493 2.39 11.17 3.61
C GLY A 493 3.59 10.80 4.50
N VAL A 494 4.70 11.54 4.44
CA VAL A 494 5.95 11.18 5.16
C VAL A 494 6.08 11.92 6.50
N ALA A 495 5.42 13.06 6.67
CA ALA A 495 5.49 13.86 7.90
C ALA A 495 4.68 13.29 9.10
N GLY A 496 3.82 12.29 8.87
CA GLY A 496 2.98 11.70 9.92
C GLY A 496 3.67 10.64 10.80
N VAL A 497 4.90 10.21 10.46
CA VAL A 497 5.58 9.10 11.17
C VAL A 497 6.64 9.58 12.17
N GLU A 498 6.98 10.88 12.19
CA GLU A 498 8.08 11.38 13.04
C GLU A 498 7.74 11.61 14.52
N HIS A 499 6.51 11.47 15.00
CA HIS A 499 6.19 11.79 16.41
C HIS A 499 5.36 10.71 17.12
N SER A 500 5.91 9.51 17.27
CA SER A 500 5.43 8.52 18.25
C SER A 500 6.54 7.75 18.96
N SER A 501 7.73 8.33 19.12
CA SER A 501 8.80 7.74 19.96
C SER A 501 9.13 8.68 21.11
N ASN A 502 8.19 8.84 22.05
CA ASN A 502 8.46 9.30 23.41
C ASN A 502 7.41 8.69 24.33
N HIS A 503 7.72 7.46 24.83
CA HIS A 503 7.39 7.02 26.20
C HIS A 503 8.17 5.76 26.51
#